data_22bad4aa7657e22efa1fab89fccea803
#
_entry.id   22bad4aa7657e22efa1fab89fccea803
#
_cell.length_a   1.000
_cell.length_b   1.000
_cell.length_c   1.000
_cell.angle_alpha   90.00
_cell.angle_beta   90.00
_cell.angle_gamma   90.00
#
_symmetry.space_group_name_H-M   'P 1'
#
loop_
_entity.id
_entity.type
_entity.pdbx_description
1 polymer ?
#
loop_
_entity_poly.entity_id
_entity_poly.type
_entity_poly.pdbx_seq_one_letter_code
_entity_poly.pdbx_strand_id
1 'polypeptide(L)'
;TNHERPRIIVQKENTMENSSTSEKQPSASLLEQVQRVWRHKLIVLIPIVVMAILAGTYGVISPASYAAKSTVVVYPLVNDPSGTGSANSVKVDINTESRAASSRQVAERAITKAQANQEGPNYQEMNVDKLVAATKVTGTSQSAVLDIEVTLPNAQQAADYANAVAEAYLEVRSEGLKANVEDRRKKLNEKIDEAQNSNTIPASELTQL
;
A
#
# COMPACT_ATOMS: atom_id res chain seq x y z
N THR A 1 -63.42 78.65 -40.38
CA THR A 1 -62.53 79.68 -39.90
C THR A 1 -61.38 79.07 -39.13
N ASN A 2 -60.24 79.35 -39.61
CA ASN A 2 -58.87 79.03 -39.14
C ASN A 2 -58.26 77.69 -39.54
N HIS A 3 -57.60 77.81 -40.65
CA HIS A 3 -56.58 76.88 -41.10
C HIS A 3 -55.32 77.03 -40.33
N GLU A 4 -54.87 75.98 -39.63
CA GLU A 4 -53.49 75.87 -39.23
C GLU A 4 -52.81 74.75 -39.99
N ARG A 5 -51.80 75.14 -40.74
CA ARG A 5 -50.94 74.25 -41.55
C ARG A 5 -49.90 73.59 -40.61
N PRO A 6 -49.66 72.31 -40.73
CA PRO A 6 -48.57 71.70 -39.94
C PRO A 6 -47.21 72.08 -40.52
N ARG A 7 -46.32 72.52 -39.64
CA ARG A 7 -44.91 72.75 -39.96
C ARG A 7 -44.18 71.42 -40.11
N ILE A 8 -43.65 71.25 -41.29
CA ILE A 8 -42.73 70.16 -41.56
C ILE A 8 -41.39 70.51 -40.87
N ILE A 9 -41.08 69.76 -39.80
CA ILE A 9 -39.73 69.80 -39.18
C ILE A 9 -38.86 68.88 -40.00
N VAL A 10 -37.93 69.48 -40.77
CA VAL A 10 -36.86 68.75 -41.43
C VAL A 10 -35.85 68.36 -40.31
N GLN A 11 -35.91 67.11 -39.89
CA GLN A 11 -34.85 66.56 -39.05
C GLN A 11 -33.61 66.40 -39.97
N LYS A 12 -32.61 67.19 -39.63
CA LYS A 12 -31.26 67.07 -40.20
C LYS A 12 -30.66 65.78 -39.59
N GLU A 13 -30.52 64.83 -40.47
CA GLU A 13 -29.87 63.56 -40.15
C GLU A 13 -28.39 63.84 -39.90
N ASN A 14 -28.03 63.88 -38.58
CA ASN A 14 -26.66 63.88 -38.19
C ASN A 14 -26.16 62.44 -38.33
N THR A 15 -25.52 62.16 -39.43
CA THR A 15 -24.67 61.04 -39.63
C THR A 15 -23.49 61.16 -38.67
N MET A 16 -23.68 60.55 -37.51
CA MET A 16 -22.56 60.31 -36.60
C MET A 16 -21.74 59.21 -37.27
N GLU A 17 -20.67 59.62 -37.88
CA GLU A 17 -19.54 58.84 -38.30
C GLU A 17 -18.95 58.23 -36.99
N ASN A 18 -19.40 57.01 -36.74
CA ASN A 18 -18.88 56.21 -35.65
C ASN A 18 -17.47 55.75 -36.07
N SER A 19 -16.50 56.64 -35.86
CA SER A 19 -15.09 56.26 -35.89
C SER A 19 -14.89 55.30 -34.72
N SER A 20 -15.11 54.02 -34.97
CA SER A 20 -14.59 52.97 -34.10
C SER A 20 -13.06 53.09 -34.10
N THR A 21 -12.56 53.91 -33.19
CA THR A 21 -11.19 53.83 -32.72
C THR A 21 -11.02 52.47 -32.14
N SER A 22 -10.67 51.52 -32.94
CA SER A 22 -10.12 50.26 -32.52
C SER A 22 -8.88 50.62 -31.72
N GLU A 23 -9.03 50.72 -30.39
CA GLU A 23 -7.91 50.68 -29.47
C GLU A 23 -7.17 49.39 -29.72
N LYS A 24 -6.18 49.50 -30.58
CA LYS A 24 -5.17 48.50 -30.82
C LYS A 24 -4.48 48.36 -29.44
N GLN A 25 -5.01 47.48 -28.60
CA GLN A 25 -4.25 46.99 -27.46
C GLN A 25 -2.87 46.63 -27.97
N PRO A 26 -1.79 47.23 -27.45
CA PRO A 26 -0.48 46.84 -27.84
C PRO A 26 -0.33 45.38 -27.40
N SER A 27 -0.54 44.46 -28.31
CA SER A 27 -0.02 43.13 -28.19
C SER A 27 1.48 43.32 -28.09
N ALA A 28 1.96 43.50 -26.84
CA ALA A 28 3.38 43.49 -26.57
C ALA A 28 3.89 42.21 -27.21
N SER A 29 4.57 42.35 -28.34
CA SER A 29 5.00 41.20 -29.11
C SER A 29 5.84 40.34 -28.15
N LEU A 30 5.61 39.04 -28.12
CA LEU A 30 6.38 38.11 -27.28
C LEU A 30 7.89 38.37 -27.40
N LEU A 31 8.30 38.86 -28.57
CA LEU A 31 9.65 39.29 -28.89
C LEU A 31 10.11 40.48 -28.02
N GLU A 32 9.27 41.48 -27.77
CA GLU A 32 9.62 42.62 -26.92
C GLU A 32 9.72 42.23 -25.45
N GLN A 33 8.87 41.28 -24.99
CA GLN A 33 8.96 40.72 -23.66
C GLN A 33 10.24 39.89 -23.48
N VAL A 34 10.58 39.06 -24.46
CA VAL A 34 11.83 38.29 -24.47
C VAL A 34 13.06 39.23 -24.49
N GLN A 35 13.05 40.30 -25.25
CA GLN A 35 14.15 41.24 -25.33
C GLN A 35 14.35 42.03 -24.01
N ARG A 36 13.26 42.32 -23.30
CA ARG A 36 13.31 42.93 -21.97
C ARG A 36 13.88 41.98 -20.92
N VAL A 37 13.52 40.67 -20.99
CA VAL A 37 14.09 39.62 -20.15
C VAL A 37 15.58 39.42 -20.41
N TRP A 38 16.02 39.51 -21.67
CA TRP A 38 17.43 39.39 -22.03
C TRP A 38 18.29 40.52 -21.47
N ARG A 39 17.73 41.70 -21.29
CA ARG A 39 18.41 42.86 -20.71
C ARG A 39 18.69 42.66 -19.19
N HIS A 40 17.87 41.82 -18.54
CA HIS A 40 18.03 41.46 -17.13
C HIS A 40 18.33 39.97 -16.95
N LYS A 41 19.11 39.40 -17.86
CA LYS A 41 19.46 37.97 -17.88
C LYS A 41 19.98 37.43 -16.55
N LEU A 42 20.67 38.25 -15.75
CA LEU A 42 21.15 37.85 -14.44
C LEU A 42 20.02 37.68 -13.43
N ILE A 43 18.97 38.51 -13.49
CA ILE A 43 17.82 38.41 -12.55
C ILE A 43 17.02 37.11 -12.81
N VAL A 44 16.96 36.63 -14.07
CA VAL A 44 16.29 35.39 -14.43
C VAL A 44 17.23 34.22 -14.21
N LEU A 45 18.52 34.35 -14.48
CA LEU A 45 19.47 33.24 -14.38
C LEU A 45 19.74 32.84 -12.92
N ILE A 46 19.84 33.84 -12.01
CA ILE A 46 20.13 33.57 -10.59
C ILE A 46 19.13 32.59 -9.96
N PRO A 47 17.79 32.77 -10.02
CA PRO A 47 16.86 31.82 -9.43
C PRO A 47 16.91 30.44 -10.10
N ILE A 48 17.18 30.37 -11.39
CA ILE A 48 17.32 29.07 -12.10
C ILE A 48 18.55 28.33 -11.57
N VAL A 49 19.69 29.01 -11.43
CA VAL A 49 20.92 28.39 -10.90
C VAL A 49 20.73 27.98 -9.43
N VAL A 50 20.10 28.82 -8.61
CA VAL A 50 19.81 28.51 -7.21
C VAL A 50 18.91 27.27 -7.12
N MET A 51 17.84 27.21 -7.90
CA MET A 51 16.94 26.04 -7.93
C MET A 51 17.67 24.80 -8.45
N ALA A 52 18.54 24.91 -9.43
CA ALA A 52 19.34 23.78 -9.93
C ALA A 52 20.31 23.25 -8.87
N ILE A 53 20.96 24.14 -8.12
CA ILE A 53 21.84 23.75 -7.01
C ILE A 53 21.02 23.08 -5.89
N LEU A 54 19.88 23.65 -5.51
CA LEU A 54 19.01 23.07 -4.48
C LEU A 54 18.48 21.69 -4.92
N ALA A 55 18.05 21.55 -6.15
CA ALA A 55 17.59 20.27 -6.69
C ALA A 55 18.72 19.23 -6.76
N GLY A 56 19.92 19.66 -7.19
CA GLY A 56 21.11 18.82 -7.23
C GLY A 56 21.54 18.34 -5.83
N THR A 57 21.60 19.25 -4.87
CA THR A 57 21.93 18.88 -3.48
C THR A 57 20.88 17.98 -2.85
N TYR A 58 19.59 18.23 -3.10
CA TYR A 58 18.52 17.37 -2.64
C TYR A 58 18.63 15.94 -3.22
N GLY A 59 18.94 15.82 -4.51
CA GLY A 59 19.10 14.52 -5.17
C GLY A 59 20.27 13.69 -4.64
N VAL A 60 21.35 14.35 -4.20
CA VAL A 60 22.55 13.69 -3.62
C VAL A 60 22.30 13.29 -2.15
N ILE A 61 21.55 14.09 -1.40
CA ILE A 61 21.29 13.87 0.03
C ILE A 61 20.14 12.85 0.22
N SER A 62 19.21 12.74 -0.74
CA SER A 62 18.11 11.79 -0.65
C SER A 62 18.64 10.35 -0.65
N PRO A 63 18.43 9.58 0.43
CA PRO A 63 18.86 8.20 0.47
C PRO A 63 18.12 7.39 -0.61
N ALA A 64 18.88 6.59 -1.36
CA ALA A 64 18.28 5.64 -2.28
C ALA A 64 17.38 4.68 -1.49
N SER A 65 16.22 4.35 -2.03
CA SER A 65 15.26 3.45 -1.41
C SER A 65 14.85 2.40 -2.44
N TYR A 66 15.10 1.14 -2.12
CA TYR A 66 14.82 0.00 -2.96
C TYR A 66 13.75 -0.86 -2.32
N ALA A 67 12.68 -1.12 -3.04
CA ALA A 67 11.62 -2.02 -2.62
C ALA A 67 11.79 -3.38 -3.30
N ALA A 68 11.82 -4.43 -2.50
CA ALA A 68 11.81 -5.81 -2.99
C ALA A 68 10.52 -6.49 -2.53
N LYS A 69 9.97 -7.34 -3.39
CA LYS A 69 8.69 -7.99 -3.18
C LYS A 69 8.83 -9.50 -3.22
N SER A 70 8.31 -10.19 -2.21
CA SER A 70 8.14 -11.64 -2.17
C SER A 70 6.65 -11.96 -2.09
N THR A 71 6.20 -12.94 -2.87
CA THR A 71 4.79 -13.30 -2.98
C THR A 71 4.55 -14.70 -2.39
N VAL A 72 3.59 -14.80 -1.46
CA VAL A 72 3.22 -16.05 -0.80
C VAL A 72 1.76 -16.38 -1.10
N VAL A 73 1.51 -17.63 -1.51
CA VAL A 73 0.15 -18.14 -1.68
C VAL A 73 -0.31 -18.81 -0.40
N VAL A 74 -1.45 -18.38 0.12
CA VAL A 74 -2.02 -18.87 1.38
C VAL A 74 -3.24 -19.73 1.10
N TYR A 75 -3.11 -21.02 1.30
CA TYR A 75 -4.25 -21.93 1.16
C TYR A 75 -5.17 -21.89 2.37
N PRO A 76 -6.50 -21.90 2.17
CA PRO A 76 -7.44 -21.97 3.28
C PRO A 76 -7.28 -23.30 4.02
N LEU A 77 -7.39 -23.21 5.34
CA LEU A 77 -7.38 -24.39 6.19
C LEU A 77 -8.81 -24.95 6.25
N VAL A 78 -8.96 -26.17 5.80
CA VAL A 78 -10.23 -26.89 5.98
C VAL A 78 -10.33 -27.27 7.47
N ASN A 79 -11.18 -26.56 8.20
CA ASN A 79 -11.36 -26.76 9.64
C ASN A 79 -12.49 -27.75 9.97
N ASP A 80 -13.04 -28.45 9.00
CA ASP A 80 -14.14 -29.37 9.23
C ASP A 80 -13.69 -30.85 9.16
N PRO A 81 -13.47 -31.51 10.31
CA PRO A 81 -13.17 -32.93 10.35
C PRO A 81 -14.38 -33.83 10.10
N SER A 82 -15.60 -33.26 10.08
CA SER A 82 -16.83 -34.06 9.98
C SER A 82 -17.29 -34.32 8.54
N GLY A 83 -16.64 -33.69 7.54
CA GLY A 83 -16.98 -33.92 6.12
C GLY A 83 -18.37 -33.49 5.69
N THR A 84 -19.19 -32.96 6.62
CA THR A 84 -20.57 -32.51 6.37
C THR A 84 -20.65 -31.02 6.10
N GLY A 85 -19.56 -30.31 6.27
CA GLY A 85 -19.45 -28.91 5.92
C GLY A 85 -19.46 -28.76 4.42
N SER A 86 -20.47 -28.12 3.92
CA SER A 86 -20.55 -27.61 2.56
C SER A 86 -19.19 -27.07 2.16
N ALA A 87 -18.63 -27.50 1.03
CA ALA A 87 -17.39 -26.99 0.44
C ALA A 87 -17.46 -25.49 0.10
N ASN A 88 -18.37 -24.76 0.71
CA ASN A 88 -18.52 -23.33 0.64
C ASN A 88 -17.36 -22.68 1.37
N SER A 89 -16.25 -22.56 0.59
CA SER A 89 -15.26 -21.49 0.72
C SER A 89 -14.97 -21.07 2.16
N VAL A 90 -14.11 -21.83 2.84
CA VAL A 90 -13.32 -21.25 3.94
C VAL A 90 -12.44 -20.18 3.30
N LYS A 91 -12.95 -18.95 3.23
CA LYS A 91 -12.18 -17.82 2.72
C LYS A 91 -11.05 -17.55 3.70
N VAL A 92 -9.83 -17.47 3.18
CA VAL A 92 -8.70 -16.96 3.95
C VAL A 92 -9.02 -15.52 4.31
N ASP A 93 -9.00 -15.17 5.59
CA ASP A 93 -9.04 -13.77 6.01
C ASP A 93 -7.67 -13.14 5.78
N ILE A 94 -7.52 -12.55 4.62
CA ILE A 94 -6.29 -11.90 4.17
C ILE A 94 -5.85 -10.79 5.12
N ASN A 95 -6.77 -10.11 5.79
CA ASN A 95 -6.40 -9.06 6.76
C ASN A 95 -5.73 -9.67 7.99
N THR A 96 -6.24 -10.79 8.48
CA THR A 96 -5.63 -11.52 9.59
C THR A 96 -4.26 -12.08 9.18
N GLU A 97 -4.15 -12.68 8.01
CA GLU A 97 -2.87 -13.21 7.50
C GLU A 97 -1.85 -12.09 7.24
N SER A 98 -2.26 -10.92 6.71
CA SER A 98 -1.37 -9.77 6.53
C SER A 98 -0.82 -9.25 7.86
N ARG A 99 -1.66 -9.20 8.90
CA ARG A 99 -1.22 -8.82 10.26
C ARG A 99 -0.28 -9.85 10.86
N ALA A 100 -0.54 -11.13 10.64
CA ALA A 100 0.35 -12.20 11.10
C ALA A 100 1.72 -12.11 10.41
N ALA A 101 1.74 -11.89 9.10
CA ALA A 101 2.98 -11.74 8.32
C ALA A 101 3.79 -10.48 8.71
N SER A 102 3.13 -9.40 9.13
CA SER A 102 3.78 -8.18 9.62
C SER A 102 4.03 -8.17 11.13
N SER A 103 3.85 -9.31 11.79
CA SER A 103 4.03 -9.40 13.25
C SER A 103 5.50 -9.32 13.67
N ARG A 104 5.72 -8.85 14.91
CA ARG A 104 7.04 -8.80 15.52
C ARG A 104 7.72 -10.18 15.56
N GLN A 105 6.99 -11.23 15.82
CA GLN A 105 7.50 -12.61 15.86
C GLN A 105 8.07 -13.03 14.49
N VAL A 106 7.39 -12.71 13.40
CA VAL A 106 7.87 -12.98 12.05
C VAL A 106 9.12 -12.16 11.75
N ALA A 107 9.15 -10.89 12.14
CA ALA A 107 10.31 -10.02 11.95
C ALA A 107 11.55 -10.51 12.72
N GLU A 108 11.40 -10.97 13.96
CA GLU A 108 12.47 -11.55 14.75
C GLU A 108 13.09 -12.80 14.08
N ARG A 109 12.25 -13.71 13.60
CA ARG A 109 12.71 -14.89 12.86
C ARG A 109 13.36 -14.53 11.53
N ALA A 110 12.79 -13.58 10.80
CA ALA A 110 13.34 -13.12 9.54
C ALA A 110 14.75 -12.53 9.72
N ILE A 111 14.97 -11.72 10.77
CA ILE A 111 16.29 -11.17 11.09
C ILE A 111 17.27 -12.31 11.38
N THR A 112 16.90 -13.27 12.24
CA THR A 112 17.76 -14.41 12.58
C THR A 112 18.15 -15.21 11.33
N LYS A 113 17.21 -15.44 10.42
CA LYS A 113 17.47 -16.13 9.13
C LYS A 113 18.39 -15.34 8.22
N ALA A 114 18.08 -14.06 8.01
CA ALA A 114 18.87 -13.20 7.13
C ALA A 114 20.31 -13.05 7.65
N GLN A 115 20.50 -12.90 8.97
CA GLN A 115 21.82 -12.81 9.60
C GLN A 115 22.60 -14.12 9.55
N ALA A 116 21.93 -15.28 9.60
CA ALA A 116 22.56 -16.58 9.46
C ALA A 116 23.03 -16.88 8.02
N ASN A 117 22.32 -16.34 7.04
CA ASN A 117 22.59 -16.62 5.62
C ASN A 117 23.49 -15.58 4.93
N GLN A 118 23.64 -14.40 5.55
CA GLN A 118 24.38 -13.27 4.98
C GLN A 118 25.37 -12.71 5.98
N GLU A 119 26.62 -12.58 5.57
CA GLU A 119 27.66 -11.96 6.35
C GLU A 119 27.84 -10.49 5.95
N GLY A 120 27.85 -9.59 6.93
CA GLY A 120 28.14 -8.20 6.72
C GLY A 120 27.58 -7.29 7.82
N PRO A 121 28.22 -6.12 8.06
CA PRO A 121 27.84 -5.22 9.13
C PRO A 121 26.41 -4.71 8.99
N ASN A 122 25.94 -4.52 7.77
CA ASN A 122 24.62 -3.98 7.49
C ASN A 122 23.47 -4.92 7.90
N TYR A 123 23.70 -6.24 7.96
CA TYR A 123 22.69 -7.19 8.42
C TYR A 123 22.62 -7.23 9.96
N GLN A 124 23.73 -6.97 10.64
CA GLN A 124 23.80 -6.94 12.09
C GLN A 124 23.16 -5.67 12.70
N GLU A 125 23.09 -4.57 11.93
CA GLU A 125 22.45 -3.34 12.37
C GLU A 125 20.92 -3.35 12.25
N MET A 126 20.35 -4.38 11.60
CA MET A 126 18.92 -4.51 11.46
C MET A 126 18.31 -4.94 12.79
N ASN A 127 17.34 -4.18 13.27
CA ASN A 127 16.53 -4.53 14.42
C ASN A 127 15.07 -4.77 14.02
N VAL A 128 14.31 -5.36 14.94
CA VAL A 128 12.91 -5.76 14.71
C VAL A 128 12.05 -4.57 14.34
N ASP A 129 12.18 -3.45 15.05
CA ASP A 129 11.35 -2.28 14.81
C ASP A 129 11.63 -1.64 13.45
N LYS A 130 12.90 -1.61 13.03
CA LYS A 130 13.30 -1.16 11.69
C LYS A 130 12.72 -2.07 10.61
N LEU A 131 12.80 -3.40 10.79
CA LEU A 131 12.29 -4.33 9.80
C LEU A 131 10.77 -4.26 9.70
N VAL A 132 10.05 -4.20 10.83
CA VAL A 132 8.59 -4.03 10.85
C VAL A 132 8.18 -2.74 10.15
N ALA A 133 8.88 -1.62 10.41
CA ALA A 133 8.60 -0.34 9.76
C ALA A 133 8.90 -0.35 8.25
N ALA A 134 9.92 -1.13 7.82
CA ALA A 134 10.31 -1.26 6.43
C ALA A 134 9.44 -2.28 5.66
N THR A 135 8.66 -3.10 6.36
CA THR A 135 7.86 -4.18 5.77
C THR A 135 6.41 -3.74 5.58
N LYS A 136 5.93 -3.85 4.36
CA LYS A 136 4.53 -3.65 3.99
C LYS A 136 3.95 -4.94 3.45
N VAL A 137 2.90 -5.45 4.09
CA VAL A 137 2.20 -6.65 3.63
C VAL A 137 0.85 -6.27 3.06
N THR A 138 0.61 -6.67 1.83
CA THR A 138 -0.66 -6.45 1.15
C THR A 138 -1.19 -7.77 0.62
N GLY A 139 -2.49 -7.97 0.69
CA GLY A 139 -3.10 -9.18 0.20
C GLY A 139 -4.39 -8.90 -0.56
N THR A 140 -4.68 -9.77 -1.52
CA THR A 140 -5.91 -9.71 -2.32
C THR A 140 -6.84 -10.83 -1.89
N SER A 141 -7.99 -10.47 -1.32
CA SER A 141 -8.96 -11.42 -0.78
C SER A 141 -9.51 -12.44 -1.78
N GLN A 142 -9.42 -12.14 -3.07
CA GLN A 142 -9.92 -13.03 -4.14
C GLN A 142 -8.88 -14.07 -4.57
N SER A 143 -7.58 -13.80 -4.41
CA SER A 143 -6.52 -14.68 -4.91
C SER A 143 -5.79 -15.47 -3.81
N ALA A 144 -6.11 -15.23 -2.53
CA ALA A 144 -5.40 -15.83 -1.40
C ALA A 144 -3.87 -15.66 -1.48
N VAL A 145 -3.44 -14.52 -2.01
CA VAL A 145 -2.03 -14.15 -2.21
C VAL A 145 -1.67 -13.04 -1.26
N LEU A 146 -0.54 -13.18 -0.59
CA LEU A 146 0.12 -12.17 0.21
C LEU A 146 1.37 -11.66 -0.51
N ASP A 147 1.44 -10.37 -0.70
CA ASP A 147 2.60 -9.67 -1.21
C ASP A 147 3.33 -9.00 -0.05
N ILE A 148 4.54 -9.41 0.18
CA ILE A 148 5.43 -8.90 1.23
C ILE A 148 6.47 -8.01 0.56
N GLU A 149 6.38 -6.71 0.81
CA GLU A 149 7.28 -5.71 0.27
C GLU A 149 8.17 -5.17 1.39
N VAL A 150 9.48 -5.20 1.18
CA VAL A 150 10.47 -4.65 2.11
C VAL A 150 11.24 -3.55 1.41
N THR A 151 11.30 -2.37 2.06
CA THR A 151 11.93 -1.17 1.50
C THR A 151 13.15 -0.79 2.32
N LEU A 152 14.35 -0.88 1.72
CA LEU A 152 15.63 -0.61 2.37
C LEU A 152 16.55 0.22 1.47
N PRO A 153 17.60 0.86 2.04
CA PRO A 153 18.58 1.61 1.25
C PRO A 153 19.45 0.76 0.32
N ASN A 154 19.53 -0.55 0.56
CA ASN A 154 20.30 -1.50 -0.25
C ASN A 154 19.36 -2.51 -0.91
N ALA A 155 19.46 -2.65 -2.24
CA ALA A 155 18.58 -3.51 -3.03
C ALA A 155 18.72 -5.00 -2.67
N GLN A 156 19.97 -5.46 -2.44
CA GLN A 156 20.23 -6.86 -2.06
C GLN A 156 19.61 -7.17 -0.70
N GLN A 157 19.82 -6.29 0.28
CA GLN A 157 19.20 -6.44 1.60
C GLN A 157 17.69 -6.43 1.55
N ALA A 158 17.09 -5.55 0.74
CA ALA A 158 15.65 -5.51 0.56
C ALA A 158 15.11 -6.86 0.06
N ALA A 159 15.79 -7.47 -0.92
CA ALA A 159 15.43 -8.79 -1.46
C ALA A 159 15.61 -9.91 -0.43
N ASP A 160 16.74 -9.92 0.28
CA ASP A 160 17.05 -10.95 1.28
C ASP A 160 16.06 -10.89 2.46
N TYR A 161 15.75 -9.68 2.96
CA TYR A 161 14.76 -9.52 4.02
C TYR A 161 13.33 -9.80 3.56
N ALA A 162 12.96 -9.47 2.31
CA ALA A 162 11.63 -9.81 1.78
C ALA A 162 11.42 -11.33 1.75
N ASN A 163 12.45 -12.07 1.30
CA ASN A 163 12.43 -13.53 1.29
C ASN A 163 12.46 -14.10 2.71
N ALA A 164 13.31 -13.59 3.58
CA ALA A 164 13.39 -14.03 4.98
C ALA A 164 12.08 -13.82 5.74
N VAL A 165 11.37 -12.71 5.51
CA VAL A 165 10.04 -12.46 6.09
C VAL A 165 9.02 -13.44 5.56
N ALA A 166 9.03 -13.73 4.25
CA ALA A 166 8.13 -14.72 3.65
C ALA A 166 8.34 -16.12 4.23
N GLU A 167 9.59 -16.57 4.34
CA GLU A 167 9.93 -17.84 4.96
C GLU A 167 9.57 -17.91 6.43
N ALA A 168 9.91 -16.87 7.20
CA ALA A 168 9.58 -16.79 8.62
C ALA A 168 8.07 -16.82 8.86
N TYR A 169 7.29 -16.14 8.03
CA TYR A 169 5.83 -16.21 8.08
C TYR A 169 5.31 -17.63 7.86
N LEU A 170 5.82 -18.33 6.83
CA LEU A 170 5.42 -19.71 6.56
C LEU A 170 5.76 -20.66 7.71
N GLU A 171 6.90 -20.47 8.37
CA GLU A 171 7.27 -21.25 9.55
C GLU A 171 6.33 -20.99 10.74
N VAL A 172 6.14 -19.72 11.11
CA VAL A 172 5.22 -19.33 12.20
C VAL A 172 3.83 -19.88 11.94
N ARG A 173 3.34 -19.78 10.70
CA ARG A 173 2.05 -20.31 10.31
C ARG A 173 1.99 -21.83 10.43
N SER A 174 3.02 -22.55 9.97
CA SER A 174 3.08 -24.01 10.05
C SER A 174 3.13 -24.51 11.48
N GLU A 175 3.86 -23.84 12.36
CA GLU A 175 3.90 -24.15 13.79
C GLU A 175 2.54 -23.95 14.47
N GLY A 176 1.89 -22.83 14.19
CA GLY A 176 0.53 -22.57 14.69
C GLY A 176 -0.48 -23.62 14.23
N LEU A 177 -0.34 -24.12 13.00
CA LEU A 177 -1.15 -25.20 12.49
C LEU A 177 -0.91 -26.53 13.20
N LYS A 178 0.35 -26.91 13.37
CA LYS A 178 0.73 -28.12 14.11
C LYS A 178 0.19 -28.08 15.55
N ALA A 179 0.38 -26.96 16.24
CA ALA A 179 -0.14 -26.79 17.60
C ALA A 179 -1.67 -26.94 17.67
N ASN A 180 -2.40 -26.37 16.70
CA ASN A 180 -3.84 -26.47 16.63
C ASN A 180 -4.30 -27.91 16.35
N VAL A 181 -3.62 -28.65 15.49
CA VAL A 181 -3.91 -30.05 15.20
C VAL A 181 -3.68 -30.92 16.45
N GLU A 182 -2.59 -30.71 17.16
CA GLU A 182 -2.29 -31.44 18.39
C GLU A 182 -3.32 -31.16 19.51
N ASP A 183 -3.72 -29.90 19.70
CA ASP A 183 -4.76 -29.55 20.67
C ASP A 183 -6.11 -30.22 20.34
N ARG A 184 -6.48 -30.21 19.06
CA ARG A 184 -7.71 -30.93 18.63
C ARG A 184 -7.62 -32.42 18.84
N ARG A 185 -6.48 -33.02 18.51
CA ARG A 185 -6.23 -34.45 18.73
C ARG A 185 -6.38 -34.82 20.21
N LYS A 186 -5.79 -33.99 21.09
CA LYS A 186 -5.91 -34.18 22.53
C LYS A 186 -7.36 -34.10 23.00
N LYS A 187 -8.10 -33.08 22.60
CA LYS A 187 -9.53 -32.92 22.91
C LYS A 187 -10.38 -34.07 22.38
N LEU A 188 -10.06 -34.62 21.20
CA LEU A 188 -10.77 -35.76 20.64
C LEU A 188 -10.50 -37.04 21.44
N ASN A 189 -9.26 -37.28 21.81
CA ASN A 189 -8.91 -38.43 22.65
C ASN A 189 -9.58 -38.34 24.03
N GLU A 190 -9.60 -37.18 24.67
CA GLU A 190 -10.34 -36.97 25.93
C GLU A 190 -11.83 -37.30 25.79
N LYS A 191 -12.45 -36.86 24.70
CA LYS A 191 -13.89 -37.23 24.43
C LYS A 191 -14.08 -38.71 24.18
N ILE A 192 -13.14 -39.39 23.52
CA ILE A 192 -13.20 -40.83 23.29
C ILE A 192 -13.11 -41.57 24.66
N ASP A 193 -12.17 -41.16 25.51
CA ASP A 193 -12.01 -41.75 26.83
C ASP A 193 -13.23 -41.51 27.71
N GLU A 194 -13.83 -40.33 27.69
CA GLU A 194 -15.07 -40.03 28.38
C GLU A 194 -16.24 -40.89 27.85
N ALA A 195 -16.38 -41.07 26.54
CA ALA A 195 -17.41 -41.89 25.94
C ALA A 195 -17.22 -43.37 26.30
N GLN A 196 -15.99 -43.86 26.31
CA GLN A 196 -15.69 -45.23 26.70
C GLN A 196 -16.01 -45.49 28.19
N ASN A 197 -15.64 -44.54 29.06
CA ASN A 197 -15.93 -44.66 30.50
C ASN A 197 -17.42 -44.51 30.81
N SER A 198 -18.16 -43.67 30.06
CA SER A 198 -19.60 -43.53 30.26
C SER A 198 -20.42 -44.69 29.73
N ASN A 199 -19.89 -45.46 28.77
CA ASN A 199 -20.54 -46.65 28.20
C ASN A 199 -20.16 -47.96 28.94
N THR A 200 -19.28 -47.86 29.97
CA THR A 200 -18.98 -48.97 30.86
C THR A 200 -20.12 -49.05 31.88
N ILE A 201 -21.20 -49.80 31.55
CA ILE A 201 -22.25 -50.19 32.52
C ILE A 201 -21.52 -50.95 33.62
N PRO A 202 -21.52 -50.50 34.87
CA PRO A 202 -20.87 -51.23 35.95
C PRO A 202 -21.46 -52.63 36.06
N ALA A 203 -20.61 -53.65 36.05
CA ALA A 203 -21.03 -55.05 36.11
C ALA A 203 -21.95 -55.37 37.32
N SER A 204 -22.08 -54.44 38.27
CA SER A 204 -23.02 -54.52 39.41
C SER A 204 -24.50 -54.36 39.02
N GLU A 205 -24.83 -53.73 37.88
CA GLU A 205 -26.22 -53.59 37.40
C GLU A 205 -26.71 -54.82 36.59
N LEU A 206 -25.78 -55.59 36.03
CA LEU A 206 -26.11 -56.82 35.31
C LEU A 206 -26.51 -57.99 36.20
N THR A 207 -26.36 -57.87 37.51
CA THR A 207 -26.68 -58.96 38.47
C THR A 207 -28.08 -58.79 39.10
N GLN A 208 -28.84 -57.76 38.72
CA GLN A 208 -30.19 -57.50 39.21
C GLN A 208 -31.32 -57.75 38.17
N LEU A 209 -31.00 -58.34 37.04
CA LEU A 209 -31.97 -58.85 36.08
C LEU A 209 -31.93 -60.36 36.04
#